data_2205e1d556452674b8f23073842a7247
#
_entry.id   2205e1d556452674b8f23073842a7247
#
_cell.length_a   1.000
_cell.length_b   1.000
_cell.length_c   1.000
_cell.angle_alpha   90.00
_cell.angle_beta   90.00
_cell.angle_gamma   90.00
#
_symmetry.space_group_name_H-M   'P 1'
#
loop_
_entity.id
_entity.type
_entity.pdbx_description
1 polymer ?
#
loop_
_entity_poly.entity_id
_entity_poly.type
_entity_poly.pdbx_seq_one_letter_code
_entity_poly.pdbx_strand_id
1 'polypeptide(L)'
;MSDWLYRFFCDVVSPLLFTKDGKHLSPPQIFGKNGSKPATFWIQPPEPVVSLTSHQFDPTILYRPRVFLWLPHFLVKDLMCPNCKKQILEKNGACPPRRIVDIEDSFYVVTWTYYCRKGCQSHFRGWTPSLLDSLPPYLRLAFPAVLSRRSGLSHRVLTQLRVGNQHKMGPSGVRSLLFELHTHRFNVLQAQYVEAVFEVVRGRQEMVDSSQQSLHAYISSSVPPFGDFSDVDKYAGFVPSENYLTQMMNKAIEHDEHDANQHTSCLAPDQLAIDDSHKVSHLLLSD
;
A
#
# COMPACT_ATOMS: atom_id res chain seq x y z
N MET A 1 14.10 -1.66 -6.79
CA MET A 1 12.81 -1.65 -7.53
C MET A 1 13.10 -2.26 -8.87
N SER A 2 12.35 -3.27 -9.29
CA SER A 2 12.51 -3.94 -10.59
C SER A 2 12.21 -2.98 -11.75
N ASP A 3 12.77 -3.26 -12.94
CA ASP A 3 12.60 -2.39 -14.11
C ASP A 3 11.13 -2.27 -14.54
N TRP A 4 10.37 -3.37 -14.49
CA TRP A 4 8.94 -3.35 -14.83
C TRP A 4 8.13 -2.48 -13.87
N LEU A 5 8.45 -2.52 -12.57
CA LEU A 5 7.78 -1.71 -11.55
C LEU A 5 8.13 -0.22 -11.71
N TYR A 6 9.38 0.09 -12.04
CA TYR A 6 9.79 1.45 -12.37
C TYR A 6 9.03 1.99 -13.59
N ARG A 7 8.95 1.19 -14.67
CA ARG A 7 8.16 1.53 -15.86
C ARG A 7 6.68 1.73 -15.52
N PHE A 8 6.10 0.86 -14.71
CA PHE A 8 4.72 1.03 -14.26
C PHE A 8 4.50 2.39 -13.57
N PHE A 9 5.41 2.81 -12.68
CA PHE A 9 5.28 4.13 -12.07
C PHE A 9 5.48 5.28 -13.06
N CYS A 10 6.38 5.15 -14.02
CA CYS A 10 6.60 6.17 -15.05
C CYS A 10 5.43 6.26 -16.02
N ASP A 11 4.90 5.14 -16.48
CA ASP A 11 3.93 5.09 -17.58
C ASP A 11 2.48 5.21 -17.10
N VAL A 12 2.16 4.74 -15.90
CA VAL A 12 0.79 4.69 -15.37
C VAL A 12 0.55 5.73 -14.28
N VAL A 13 1.47 5.85 -13.31
CA VAL A 13 1.27 6.71 -12.13
C VAL A 13 1.71 8.14 -12.40
N SER A 14 2.87 8.32 -13.01
CA SER A 14 3.42 9.66 -13.28
C SER A 14 2.51 10.53 -14.18
N PRO A 15 1.92 10.02 -15.27
CA PRO A 15 0.99 10.80 -16.07
C PRO A 15 -0.29 11.24 -15.33
N LEU A 16 -0.64 10.56 -14.24
CA LEU A 16 -1.75 10.96 -13.36
C LEU A 16 -1.37 12.10 -12.41
N LEU A 17 -0.10 12.38 -12.25
CA LEU A 17 0.43 13.42 -11.35
C LEU A 17 0.92 14.65 -12.10
N PHE A 18 1.39 14.48 -13.33
CA PHE A 18 2.01 15.52 -14.13
C PHE A 18 1.39 15.61 -15.54
N THR A 19 1.39 16.80 -16.11
CA THR A 19 1.16 16.99 -17.54
C THR A 19 2.39 16.61 -18.34
N LYS A 20 2.27 16.47 -19.68
CA LYS A 20 3.42 16.25 -20.58
C LYS A 20 4.51 17.35 -20.43
N ASP A 21 4.12 18.56 -20.07
CA ASP A 21 5.02 19.70 -19.83
C ASP A 21 5.61 19.72 -18.40
N GLY A 22 5.46 18.65 -17.65
CA GLY A 22 5.97 18.52 -16.26
C GLY A 22 5.21 19.36 -15.22
N LYS A 23 4.07 19.98 -15.59
CA LYS A 23 3.23 20.71 -14.63
C LYS A 23 2.37 19.75 -13.81
N HIS A 24 2.11 20.13 -12.56
CA HIS A 24 1.23 19.35 -11.68
C HIS A 24 -0.22 19.38 -12.17
N LEU A 25 -0.84 18.21 -12.20
CA LEU A 25 -2.26 18.10 -12.46
C LEU A 25 -3.09 18.70 -11.31
N SER A 26 -4.26 19.23 -11.63
CA SER A 26 -5.22 19.72 -10.63
C SER A 26 -5.98 18.57 -9.98
N PRO A 27 -6.57 18.76 -8.76
CA PRO A 27 -7.39 17.73 -8.11
C PRO A 27 -8.49 17.11 -8.99
N PRO A 28 -9.27 17.88 -9.77
CA PRO A 28 -10.28 17.32 -10.66
C PRO A 28 -9.71 16.43 -11.76
N GLN A 29 -8.47 16.65 -12.17
CA GLN A 29 -7.80 15.83 -13.20
C GLN A 29 -7.32 14.49 -12.62
N ILE A 30 -6.91 14.48 -11.34
CA ILE A 30 -6.41 13.27 -10.65
C ILE A 30 -7.56 12.43 -10.10
N PHE A 31 -8.48 13.06 -9.37
CA PHE A 31 -9.56 12.37 -8.65
C PHE A 31 -10.89 12.29 -9.41
N GLY A 32 -10.93 12.81 -10.64
CA GLY A 32 -12.15 12.88 -11.46
C GLY A 32 -12.95 14.15 -11.23
N LYS A 33 -13.72 14.54 -12.23
CA LYS A 33 -14.70 15.66 -12.14
C LYS A 33 -15.99 15.14 -11.50
N ASN A 34 -16.70 16.02 -10.82
CA ASN A 34 -18.03 15.73 -10.25
C ASN A 34 -18.93 15.04 -11.31
N GLY A 35 -19.32 13.81 -11.03
CA GLY A 35 -20.30 13.03 -11.79
C GLY A 35 -19.78 11.99 -12.78
N SER A 36 -18.47 11.94 -13.12
CA SER A 36 -17.97 10.98 -14.12
C SER A 36 -17.22 9.77 -13.56
N LYS A 37 -16.54 9.90 -12.43
CA LYS A 37 -15.91 8.80 -11.67
C LYS A 37 -15.91 9.14 -10.19
N PRO A 38 -16.06 8.16 -9.29
CA PRO A 38 -15.90 8.41 -7.87
C PRO A 38 -14.48 8.90 -7.60
N ALA A 39 -14.35 10.02 -6.89
CA ALA A 39 -13.06 10.49 -6.43
C ALA A 39 -12.47 9.47 -5.47
N THR A 40 -11.26 9.00 -5.74
CA THR A 40 -10.59 7.99 -4.93
C THR A 40 -9.10 8.29 -4.83
N PHE A 41 -8.50 7.91 -3.70
CA PHE A 41 -7.05 7.93 -3.53
C PHE A 41 -6.36 6.73 -4.20
N TRP A 42 -7.14 5.75 -4.69
CA TRP A 42 -6.62 4.49 -5.18
C TRP A 42 -6.55 4.45 -6.70
N ILE A 43 -5.40 4.05 -7.21
CA ILE A 43 -5.22 3.54 -8.57
C ILE A 43 -5.27 2.02 -8.45
N GLN A 44 -6.31 1.42 -9.03
CA GLN A 44 -6.47 -0.03 -9.10
C GLN A 44 -5.89 -0.56 -10.41
N PRO A 45 -5.12 -1.66 -10.41
CA PRO A 45 -4.79 -2.36 -11.63
C PRO A 45 -6.07 -2.94 -12.26
N PRO A 46 -6.07 -3.17 -13.58
CA PRO A 46 -7.15 -3.93 -14.22
C PRO A 46 -7.29 -5.31 -13.58
N GLU A 47 -8.50 -5.85 -13.60
CA GLU A 47 -8.71 -7.23 -13.19
C GLU A 47 -7.87 -8.19 -14.07
N PRO A 48 -7.20 -9.21 -13.49
CA PRO A 48 -6.32 -10.12 -14.21
C PRO A 48 -6.99 -10.76 -15.44
N VAL A 49 -8.21 -11.25 -15.28
CA VAL A 49 -8.98 -11.87 -16.36
C VAL A 49 -9.19 -10.91 -17.53
N VAL A 50 -9.50 -9.63 -17.27
CA VAL A 50 -9.69 -8.62 -18.34
C VAL A 50 -8.37 -8.37 -19.08
N SER A 51 -7.25 -8.34 -18.35
CA SER A 51 -5.93 -8.18 -18.97
C SER A 51 -5.55 -9.36 -19.87
N LEU A 52 -5.89 -10.57 -19.46
CA LEU A 52 -5.60 -11.80 -20.22
C LEU A 52 -6.43 -11.94 -21.50
N THR A 53 -7.65 -11.37 -21.54
CA THR A 53 -8.49 -11.40 -22.77
C THR A 53 -7.89 -10.65 -23.95
N SER A 54 -6.94 -9.74 -23.73
CA SER A 54 -6.22 -9.02 -24.79
C SER A 54 -5.19 -9.87 -25.55
N HIS A 55 -4.97 -11.13 -25.11
CA HIS A 55 -3.96 -12.04 -25.63
C HIS A 55 -2.52 -11.50 -25.63
N GLN A 56 -2.26 -10.49 -24.84
CA GLN A 56 -0.92 -10.00 -24.55
C GLN A 56 -0.36 -10.74 -23.36
N PHE A 57 0.47 -11.77 -23.63
CA PHE A 57 1.06 -12.59 -22.58
C PHE A 57 2.29 -11.91 -21.97
N ASP A 58 2.08 -10.78 -21.34
CA ASP A 58 3.06 -10.12 -20.50
C ASP A 58 2.67 -10.31 -19.02
N PRO A 59 3.36 -11.18 -18.26
CA PRO A 59 3.01 -11.43 -16.87
C PRO A 59 3.15 -10.18 -15.99
N THR A 60 3.93 -9.18 -16.42
CA THR A 60 4.10 -7.93 -15.64
C THR A 60 2.81 -7.14 -15.47
N ILE A 61 1.84 -7.32 -16.35
CA ILE A 61 0.50 -6.72 -16.24
C ILE A 61 -0.21 -7.26 -15.00
N LEU A 62 -0.05 -8.56 -14.70
CA LEU A 62 -0.67 -9.23 -13.56
C LEU A 62 0.03 -8.90 -12.21
N TYR A 63 1.29 -8.44 -12.27
CA TYR A 63 2.05 -8.04 -11.08
C TYR A 63 1.76 -6.61 -10.62
N ARG A 64 1.02 -5.82 -11.40
CA ARG A 64 0.79 -4.41 -11.11
C ARG A 64 0.14 -4.23 -9.75
N PRO A 65 0.79 -3.45 -8.85
CA PRO A 65 0.26 -3.24 -7.52
C PRO A 65 -0.85 -2.17 -7.53
N ARG A 66 -1.67 -2.19 -6.50
CA ARG A 66 -2.51 -1.04 -6.13
C ARG A 66 -1.62 0.12 -5.71
N VAL A 67 -2.00 1.34 -6.03
CA VAL A 67 -1.28 2.55 -5.62
C VAL A 67 -2.22 3.50 -4.87
N PHE A 68 -1.79 3.95 -3.72
CA PHE A 68 -2.48 4.96 -2.92
C PHE A 68 -1.81 6.33 -3.14
N LEU A 69 -2.55 7.26 -3.71
CA LEU A 69 -2.09 8.63 -3.96
C LEU A 69 -2.40 9.50 -2.76
N TRP A 70 -1.38 9.80 -1.95
CA TRP A 70 -1.52 10.66 -0.80
C TRP A 70 -1.00 12.06 -1.09
N LEU A 71 -1.91 12.98 -1.41
CA LEU A 71 -1.60 14.33 -1.87
C LEU A 71 -2.32 15.38 -0.98
N PRO A 72 -1.88 15.59 0.27
CA PRO A 72 -2.56 16.46 1.24
C PRO A 72 -2.81 17.89 0.72
N HIS A 73 -1.92 18.43 -0.11
CA HIS A 73 -2.05 19.79 -0.65
C HIS A 73 -3.25 19.97 -1.61
N PHE A 74 -3.89 18.88 -2.05
CA PHE A 74 -5.14 18.95 -2.80
C PHE A 74 -6.37 18.86 -1.90
N LEU A 75 -6.19 18.43 -0.69
CA LEU A 75 -7.28 18.15 0.25
C LEU A 75 -7.45 19.27 1.28
N VAL A 76 -6.36 20.00 1.55
CA VAL A 76 -6.34 21.13 2.49
C VAL A 76 -5.93 22.39 1.73
N LYS A 77 -6.72 23.45 1.87
CA LYS A 77 -6.51 24.71 1.16
C LYS A 77 -5.11 25.29 1.41
N ASP A 78 -4.70 25.32 2.68
CA ASP A 78 -3.41 25.83 3.12
C ASP A 78 -2.71 24.78 3.98
N LEU A 79 -1.76 24.03 3.39
CA LEU A 79 -0.99 23.03 4.10
C LEU A 79 0.08 23.71 4.94
N MET A 80 -0.20 23.91 6.24
CA MET A 80 0.70 24.62 7.15
C MET A 80 1.90 23.77 7.57
N CYS A 81 3.02 24.43 7.81
CA CYS A 81 4.20 23.78 8.34
C CYS A 81 3.96 23.28 9.77
N PRO A 82 4.13 21.98 10.07
CA PRO A 82 3.90 21.44 11.41
C PRO A 82 4.89 21.98 12.46
N ASN A 83 6.09 22.37 12.06
CA ASN A 83 7.11 22.86 12.97
C ASN A 83 6.87 24.33 13.37
N CYS A 84 6.80 25.24 12.41
CA CYS A 84 6.67 26.67 12.73
C CYS A 84 5.24 27.15 12.78
N LYS A 85 4.27 26.41 12.23
CA LYS A 85 2.81 26.73 12.19
C LYS A 85 2.45 28.11 11.61
N LYS A 86 3.41 28.76 10.94
CA LYS A 86 3.28 30.14 10.43
C LYS A 86 3.30 30.20 8.91
N GLN A 87 3.90 29.23 8.24
CA GLN A 87 4.13 29.25 6.80
C GLN A 87 3.43 28.10 6.12
N ILE A 88 2.91 28.36 4.91
CA ILE A 88 2.38 27.35 4.02
C ILE A 88 3.55 26.58 3.41
N LEU A 89 3.42 25.26 3.32
CA LEU A 89 4.42 24.40 2.71
C LEU A 89 4.37 24.47 1.18
N GLU A 90 5.52 24.59 0.58
CA GLU A 90 5.71 24.52 -0.89
C GLU A 90 5.97 23.07 -1.31
N LYS A 91 5.50 22.69 -2.49
CA LYS A 91 5.75 21.37 -3.10
C LYS A 91 7.19 21.29 -3.59
N ASN A 92 7.89 20.21 -3.27
CA ASN A 92 9.30 19.99 -3.63
C ASN A 92 9.54 18.62 -4.29
N GLY A 93 8.68 18.23 -5.23
CA GLY A 93 8.81 17.01 -6.02
C GLY A 93 8.19 15.77 -5.39
N ALA A 94 8.07 14.72 -6.20
CA ALA A 94 7.52 13.44 -5.78
C ALA A 94 8.50 12.66 -4.89
N CYS A 95 7.97 11.97 -3.89
CA CYS A 95 8.75 11.00 -3.11
C CYS A 95 8.86 9.67 -3.86
N PRO A 96 9.96 8.92 -3.67
CA PRO A 96 10.01 7.52 -4.09
C PRO A 96 8.83 6.74 -3.49
N PRO A 97 8.17 5.88 -4.29
CA PRO A 97 7.06 5.06 -3.81
C PRO A 97 7.46 4.21 -2.60
N ARG A 98 6.55 4.06 -1.64
CA ARG A 98 6.78 3.24 -0.46
C ARG A 98 5.86 2.04 -0.44
N ARG A 99 6.45 0.84 -0.33
CA ARG A 99 5.72 -0.42 -0.23
C ARG A 99 5.08 -0.58 1.13
N ILE A 100 3.81 -0.96 1.12
CA ILE A 100 3.01 -1.28 2.30
C ILE A 100 2.51 -2.71 2.15
N VAL A 101 2.73 -3.52 3.18
CA VAL A 101 2.17 -4.87 3.23
C VAL A 101 0.72 -4.80 3.68
N ASP A 102 -0.16 -5.39 2.89
CA ASP A 102 -1.57 -5.58 3.21
C ASP A 102 -1.88 -7.08 3.39
N ILE A 103 -3.12 -7.44 3.60
CA ILE A 103 -3.54 -8.81 3.96
C ILE A 103 -3.22 -9.80 2.84
N GLU A 104 -3.60 -9.51 1.61
CA GLU A 104 -3.48 -10.44 0.48
C GLU A 104 -2.37 -10.08 -0.49
N ASP A 105 -1.91 -8.83 -0.45
CA ASP A 105 -0.91 -8.30 -1.37
C ASP A 105 -0.08 -7.17 -0.71
N SER A 106 0.69 -6.47 -1.53
CA SER A 106 1.31 -5.20 -1.14
C SER A 106 0.80 -4.10 -2.06
N PHE A 107 0.63 -2.90 -1.53
CA PHE A 107 0.37 -1.71 -2.31
C PHE A 107 1.49 -0.68 -2.14
N TYR A 108 1.47 0.35 -2.96
CA TYR A 108 2.44 1.44 -2.85
C TYR A 108 1.77 2.75 -2.51
N VAL A 109 2.36 3.50 -1.59
CA VAL A 109 1.98 4.89 -1.30
C VAL A 109 2.88 5.81 -2.10
N VAL A 110 2.27 6.75 -2.80
CA VAL A 110 2.94 7.83 -3.55
C VAL A 110 2.51 9.16 -2.96
N THR A 111 3.47 10.01 -2.68
CA THR A 111 3.24 11.36 -2.13
C THR A 111 4.33 12.34 -2.58
N TRP A 112 4.20 13.58 -2.13
CA TRP A 112 5.15 14.65 -2.37
C TRP A 112 6.05 14.93 -1.19
N THR A 113 7.23 15.49 -1.47
CA THR A 113 8.01 16.21 -0.49
C THR A 113 7.52 17.66 -0.44
N TYR A 114 7.42 18.17 0.76
CA TYR A 114 7.04 19.56 1.07
C TYR A 114 8.18 20.26 1.76
N TYR A 115 8.32 21.57 1.50
CA TYR A 115 9.39 22.39 2.03
C TYR A 115 8.86 23.68 2.64
N CYS A 116 9.31 24.00 3.83
CA CYS A 116 9.01 25.26 4.51
C CYS A 116 10.04 26.33 4.15
N ARG A 117 9.93 26.92 2.94
CA ARG A 117 10.93 27.83 2.39
C ARG A 117 11.11 29.11 3.22
N LYS A 118 10.00 29.76 3.58
CA LYS A 118 9.99 31.09 4.23
C LYS A 118 9.99 31.02 5.76
N GLY A 119 10.14 29.84 6.34
CA GLY A 119 10.12 29.64 7.80
C GLY A 119 11.30 28.83 8.28
N CYS A 120 11.03 27.66 8.86
CA CYS A 120 12.03 26.81 9.51
C CYS A 120 12.93 26.00 8.55
N GLN A 121 12.79 26.14 7.24
CA GLN A 121 13.56 25.45 6.20
C GLN A 121 13.54 23.92 6.32
N SER A 122 12.52 23.36 6.94
CA SER A 122 12.35 21.92 7.13
C SER A 122 11.68 21.27 5.94
N HIS A 123 12.08 20.01 5.67
CA HIS A 123 11.49 19.17 4.64
C HIS A 123 10.57 18.11 5.27
N PHE A 124 9.42 17.89 4.66
CA PHE A 124 8.44 16.90 5.09
C PHE A 124 8.03 16.04 3.91
N ARG A 125 7.92 14.74 4.11
CA ARG A 125 7.21 13.89 3.17
C ARG A 125 5.73 13.90 3.55
N GLY A 126 4.81 13.76 2.60
CA GLY A 126 3.37 13.81 2.89
C GLY A 126 2.90 12.79 3.93
N TRP A 127 3.68 11.75 4.19
CA TRP A 127 3.44 10.75 5.23
C TRP A 127 4.27 10.93 6.51
N THR A 128 4.97 12.05 6.68
CA THR A 128 5.71 12.31 7.94
C THR A 128 4.71 12.44 9.08
N PRO A 129 4.92 11.76 10.23
CA PRO A 129 3.95 11.78 11.34
C PRO A 129 3.53 13.19 11.72
N SER A 130 4.47 14.11 11.94
CA SER A 130 4.17 15.49 12.29
C SER A 130 3.29 16.22 11.27
N LEU A 131 3.40 15.87 9.98
CA LEU A 131 2.53 16.43 8.95
C LEU A 131 1.14 15.78 8.98
N LEU A 132 1.07 14.45 9.15
CA LEU A 132 -0.20 13.74 9.30
C LEU A 132 -0.99 14.24 10.51
N ASP A 133 -0.32 14.42 11.65
CA ASP A 133 -0.95 14.92 12.89
C ASP A 133 -1.42 16.37 12.78
N SER A 134 -0.83 17.16 11.87
CA SER A 134 -1.28 18.53 11.59
C SER A 134 -2.50 18.61 10.68
N LEU A 135 -2.90 17.50 10.05
CA LEU A 135 -4.09 17.43 9.19
C LEU A 135 -5.37 17.30 10.02
N PRO A 136 -6.52 17.73 9.46
CA PRO A 136 -7.80 17.44 10.07
C PRO A 136 -7.98 15.93 10.37
N PRO A 137 -8.63 15.56 11.50
CA PRO A 137 -8.73 14.16 11.93
C PRO A 137 -9.31 13.22 10.86
N TYR A 138 -10.32 13.65 10.12
CA TYR A 138 -10.92 12.84 9.06
C TYR A 138 -9.95 12.52 7.92
N LEU A 139 -8.98 13.40 7.60
CA LEU A 139 -7.94 13.15 6.61
C LEU A 139 -6.85 12.24 7.19
N ARG A 140 -6.42 12.48 8.43
CA ARG A 140 -5.44 11.62 9.10
C ARG A 140 -5.92 10.17 9.12
N LEU A 141 -7.18 9.93 9.44
CA LEU A 141 -7.80 8.59 9.46
C LEU A 141 -7.94 7.97 8.06
N ALA A 142 -7.93 8.76 6.99
CA ALA A 142 -7.95 8.23 5.62
C ALA A 142 -6.58 7.68 5.16
N PHE A 143 -5.49 7.98 5.87
CA PHE A 143 -4.18 7.42 5.55
C PHE A 143 -4.14 5.93 5.93
N PRO A 144 -3.83 4.99 4.99
CA PRO A 144 -4.18 3.58 5.15
C PRO A 144 -3.15 2.74 5.92
N ALA A 145 -2.06 3.31 6.44
CA ALA A 145 -0.94 2.52 6.91
C ALA A 145 -0.15 3.17 8.04
N VAL A 146 0.50 2.37 8.87
CA VAL A 146 1.57 2.79 9.77
C VAL A 146 2.91 2.50 9.11
N LEU A 147 3.79 3.48 9.10
CA LEU A 147 5.05 3.42 8.37
C LEU A 147 6.23 3.14 9.29
N SER A 148 7.15 2.32 8.80
CA SER A 148 8.50 2.18 9.30
C SER A 148 9.48 3.03 8.48
N ARG A 149 10.79 2.87 8.71
CA ARG A 149 11.81 3.62 7.97
C ARG A 149 11.76 3.37 6.45
N ARG A 150 11.54 2.13 6.00
CA ARG A 150 11.62 1.72 4.58
C ARG A 150 10.32 1.20 3.98
N SER A 151 9.40 0.72 4.81
CA SER A 151 8.14 0.09 4.40
C SER A 151 7.01 0.49 5.36
N GLY A 152 5.93 -0.23 5.37
CA GLY A 152 4.83 -0.06 6.32
C GLY A 152 3.91 -1.26 6.32
N LEU A 153 2.98 -1.26 7.28
CA LEU A 153 1.86 -2.20 7.35
C LEU A 153 0.56 -1.43 7.20
N SER A 154 -0.40 -2.02 6.50
CA SER A 154 -1.75 -1.48 6.45
C SER A 154 -2.41 -1.55 7.83
N HIS A 155 -3.40 -0.69 8.07
CA HIS A 155 -4.21 -0.78 9.30
C HIS A 155 -4.93 -2.14 9.39
N ARG A 156 -5.26 -2.78 8.27
CA ARG A 156 -5.85 -4.11 8.22
C ARG A 156 -4.91 -5.18 8.81
N VAL A 157 -3.63 -5.17 8.43
CA VAL A 157 -2.62 -6.08 9.01
C VAL A 157 -2.39 -5.79 10.50
N LEU A 158 -2.34 -4.52 10.90
CA LEU A 158 -2.22 -4.16 12.32
C LEU A 158 -3.43 -4.62 13.15
N THR A 159 -4.62 -4.54 12.59
CA THR A 159 -5.83 -5.09 13.22
C THR A 159 -5.73 -6.60 13.37
N GLN A 160 -5.24 -7.32 12.35
CA GLN A 160 -5.00 -8.77 12.44
C GLN A 160 -3.96 -9.12 13.51
N LEU A 161 -2.88 -8.33 13.63
CA LEU A 161 -1.89 -8.52 14.69
C LEU A 161 -2.51 -8.34 16.08
N ARG A 162 -3.34 -7.31 16.26
CA ARG A 162 -4.03 -7.05 17.54
C ARG A 162 -5.00 -8.17 17.89
N VAL A 163 -5.88 -8.53 16.98
CA VAL A 163 -6.86 -9.61 17.16
C VAL A 163 -6.16 -10.95 17.35
N GLY A 164 -5.15 -11.23 16.50
CA GLY A 164 -4.35 -12.46 16.62
C GLY A 164 -3.69 -12.59 17.99
N ASN A 165 -3.12 -11.51 18.52
CA ASN A 165 -2.52 -11.51 19.86
C ASN A 165 -3.55 -11.81 20.96
N GLN A 166 -4.78 -11.26 20.86
CA GLN A 166 -5.86 -11.56 21.79
C GLN A 166 -6.27 -13.04 21.74
N HIS A 167 -6.16 -13.69 20.59
CA HIS A 167 -6.49 -15.10 20.35
C HIS A 167 -5.27 -16.03 20.38
N LYS A 168 -4.16 -15.64 21.01
CA LYS A 168 -2.93 -16.43 21.17
C LYS A 168 -2.22 -16.80 19.85
N MET A 169 -2.56 -16.17 18.74
CA MET A 169 -1.89 -16.41 17.46
C MET A 169 -0.49 -15.78 17.42
N GLY A 170 -0.32 -14.61 18.04
CA GLY A 170 0.94 -13.87 18.06
C GLY A 170 1.45 -13.42 16.67
N PRO A 171 2.58 -12.69 16.61
CA PRO A 171 3.16 -12.21 15.35
C PRO A 171 3.61 -13.34 14.40
N SER A 172 4.06 -14.48 14.93
CA SER A 172 4.45 -15.66 14.15
C SER A 172 3.26 -16.25 13.39
N GLY A 173 2.12 -16.43 14.06
CA GLY A 173 0.91 -16.93 13.42
C GLY A 173 0.36 -15.98 12.37
N VAL A 174 0.39 -14.66 12.64
CA VAL A 174 -0.01 -13.65 11.64
C VAL A 174 0.96 -13.64 10.46
N ARG A 175 2.26 -13.84 10.66
CA ARG A 175 3.22 -14.00 9.58
C ARG A 175 2.88 -15.20 8.69
N SER A 176 2.55 -16.34 9.29
CA SER A 176 2.15 -17.55 8.56
C SER A 176 0.86 -17.31 7.76
N LEU A 177 -0.13 -16.66 8.35
CA LEU A 177 -1.36 -16.26 7.66
C LEU A 177 -1.08 -15.36 6.45
N LEU A 178 -0.26 -14.33 6.62
CA LEU A 178 0.13 -13.43 5.51
C LEU A 178 0.87 -14.19 4.41
N PHE A 179 1.76 -15.12 4.78
CA PHE A 179 2.47 -15.95 3.80
C PHE A 179 1.50 -16.79 2.96
N GLU A 180 0.55 -17.47 3.59
CA GLU A 180 -0.46 -18.26 2.90
C GLU A 180 -1.33 -17.40 1.97
N LEU A 181 -1.82 -16.26 2.45
CA LEU A 181 -2.69 -15.39 1.64
C LEU A 181 -1.94 -14.79 0.44
N HIS A 182 -0.72 -14.32 0.64
CA HIS A 182 0.10 -13.77 -0.45
C HIS A 182 0.50 -14.85 -1.46
N THR A 183 0.84 -16.06 -0.99
CA THR A 183 1.16 -17.20 -1.86
C THR A 183 -0.07 -17.69 -2.60
N HIS A 184 -1.22 -17.75 -1.93
CA HIS A 184 -2.48 -18.10 -2.58
C HIS A 184 -2.81 -17.13 -3.73
N ARG A 185 -2.73 -15.82 -3.49
CA ARG A 185 -2.93 -14.83 -4.54
C ARG A 185 -1.96 -15.01 -5.72
N PHE A 186 -0.67 -15.23 -5.44
CA PHE A 186 0.33 -15.52 -6.46
C PHE A 186 -0.04 -16.76 -7.29
N ASN A 187 -0.42 -17.85 -6.63
CA ASN A 187 -0.80 -19.09 -7.30
C ASN A 187 -2.03 -18.93 -8.19
N VAL A 188 -3.03 -18.16 -7.74
CA VAL A 188 -4.22 -17.84 -8.56
C VAL A 188 -3.83 -17.07 -9.81
N LEU A 189 -3.00 -16.03 -9.69
CA LEU A 189 -2.54 -15.25 -10.84
C LEU A 189 -1.71 -16.09 -11.81
N GLN A 190 -0.84 -16.96 -11.29
CA GLN A 190 -0.04 -17.88 -12.08
C GLN A 190 -0.92 -18.88 -12.83
N ALA A 191 -1.90 -19.47 -12.15
CA ALA A 191 -2.85 -20.40 -12.78
C ALA A 191 -3.65 -19.72 -13.89
N GLN A 192 -4.20 -18.52 -13.65
CA GLN A 192 -4.91 -17.75 -14.66
C GLN A 192 -4.05 -17.45 -15.88
N TYR A 193 -2.78 -17.07 -15.66
CA TYR A 193 -1.83 -16.82 -16.74
C TYR A 193 -1.57 -18.07 -17.57
N VAL A 194 -1.25 -19.18 -16.92
CA VAL A 194 -0.94 -20.45 -17.56
C VAL A 194 -2.14 -20.95 -18.37
N GLU A 195 -3.33 -20.94 -17.80
CA GLU A 195 -4.57 -21.37 -18.49
C GLU A 195 -4.87 -20.49 -19.71
N ALA A 196 -4.73 -19.16 -19.59
CA ALA A 196 -4.92 -18.26 -20.73
C ALA A 196 -3.93 -18.52 -21.88
N VAL A 197 -2.67 -18.84 -21.54
CA VAL A 197 -1.66 -19.25 -22.52
C VAL A 197 -2.05 -20.54 -23.21
N PHE A 198 -2.48 -21.56 -22.43
CA PHE A 198 -2.90 -22.85 -22.98
C PHE A 198 -4.09 -22.71 -23.92
N GLU A 199 -5.10 -21.91 -23.56
CA GLU A 199 -6.28 -21.70 -24.44
C GLU A 199 -5.89 -21.10 -25.80
N VAL A 200 -5.02 -20.11 -25.82
CA VAL A 200 -4.60 -19.49 -27.10
C VAL A 200 -3.73 -20.43 -27.93
N VAL A 201 -2.85 -21.20 -27.29
CA VAL A 201 -2.02 -22.18 -27.99
C VAL A 201 -2.86 -23.32 -28.53
N ARG A 202 -3.85 -23.82 -27.78
CA ARG A 202 -4.79 -24.87 -28.24
C ARG A 202 -5.58 -24.37 -29.47
N GLY A 203 -6.18 -23.19 -29.40
CA GLY A 203 -6.94 -22.62 -30.52
C GLY A 203 -6.09 -22.41 -31.78
N ARG A 204 -4.78 -22.11 -31.63
CA ARG A 204 -3.86 -22.05 -32.77
C ARG A 204 -3.51 -23.41 -33.35
N GLN A 205 -3.39 -24.44 -32.52
CA GLN A 205 -3.11 -25.81 -32.98
C GLN A 205 -4.26 -26.40 -33.81
N GLU A 206 -5.50 -26.11 -33.45
CA GLU A 206 -6.68 -26.51 -34.21
C GLU A 206 -6.70 -25.84 -35.62
N MET A 207 -6.05 -24.67 -35.76
CA MET A 207 -5.94 -23.97 -37.05
C MET A 207 -4.74 -24.40 -37.91
N VAL A 208 -3.71 -25.03 -37.30
CA VAL A 208 -2.46 -25.39 -37.98
C VAL A 208 -2.23 -26.90 -37.90
N ASP A 209 -2.97 -27.63 -38.71
CA ASP A 209 -2.93 -29.12 -38.77
C ASP A 209 -1.66 -29.71 -39.41
N SER A 210 -0.53 -28.99 -39.47
CA SER A 210 0.63 -29.47 -40.25
C SER A 210 2.04 -29.12 -39.78
N SER A 211 2.24 -28.51 -38.63
CA SER A 211 3.63 -28.31 -38.15
C SER A 211 3.90 -29.03 -36.85
N GLN A 212 4.82 -30.00 -36.91
CA GLN A 212 5.30 -30.86 -35.82
C GLN A 212 6.06 -30.14 -34.69
N GLN A 213 5.85 -28.85 -34.46
CA GLN A 213 6.41 -28.22 -33.26
C GLN A 213 5.59 -28.64 -32.03
N SER A 214 6.25 -29.29 -31.09
CA SER A 214 5.66 -29.64 -29.81
C SER A 214 5.12 -28.37 -29.15
N LEU A 215 3.90 -28.44 -28.59
CA LEU A 215 3.25 -27.40 -27.79
C LEU A 215 4.21 -26.80 -26.76
N HIS A 216 5.00 -27.66 -26.11
CA HIS A 216 6.00 -27.29 -25.13
C HIS A 216 7.12 -26.40 -25.72
N ALA A 217 7.61 -26.69 -26.93
CA ALA A 217 8.64 -25.91 -27.60
C ALA A 217 8.11 -24.50 -27.96
N TYR A 218 6.85 -24.40 -28.42
CA TYR A 218 6.23 -23.12 -28.72
C TYR A 218 6.05 -22.25 -27.46
N ILE A 219 5.50 -22.82 -26.37
CA ILE A 219 5.33 -22.11 -25.10
C ILE A 219 6.69 -21.62 -24.60
N SER A 220 7.69 -22.48 -24.58
CA SER A 220 9.03 -22.15 -24.08
C SER A 220 9.76 -21.06 -24.89
N SER A 221 9.48 -20.95 -26.19
CA SER A 221 10.14 -19.98 -27.07
C SER A 221 9.38 -18.65 -27.23
N SER A 222 8.06 -18.65 -27.04
CA SER A 222 7.21 -17.52 -27.43
C SER A 222 6.50 -16.83 -26.26
N VAL A 223 6.46 -17.47 -25.08
CA VAL A 223 5.70 -16.97 -23.93
C VAL A 223 6.63 -16.71 -22.75
N PRO A 224 6.67 -15.48 -22.21
CA PRO A 224 7.48 -15.16 -21.03
C PRO A 224 7.06 -16.01 -19.82
N PRO A 225 8.01 -16.58 -19.06
CA PRO A 225 7.68 -17.34 -17.85
C PRO A 225 7.13 -16.42 -16.75
N PHE A 226 6.10 -16.89 -16.03
CA PHE A 226 5.48 -16.15 -14.94
C PHE A 226 6.46 -15.84 -13.79
N GLY A 227 7.45 -16.68 -13.56
CA GLY A 227 8.45 -16.51 -12.51
C GLY A 227 8.01 -17.03 -11.17
N ASP A 228 8.89 -16.87 -10.16
CA ASP A 228 8.67 -17.35 -8.81
C ASP A 228 8.10 -16.24 -7.90
N PHE A 229 7.47 -16.64 -6.79
CA PHE A 229 6.89 -15.73 -5.81
C PHE A 229 7.91 -14.68 -5.31
N SER A 230 9.12 -15.09 -4.98
CA SER A 230 10.16 -14.23 -4.40
C SER A 230 11.08 -13.57 -5.44
N ASP A 231 10.89 -13.83 -6.73
CA ASP A 231 11.72 -13.26 -7.79
C ASP A 231 11.55 -11.73 -7.83
N VAL A 232 12.62 -11.02 -7.47
CA VAL A 232 12.63 -9.56 -7.30
C VAL A 232 12.38 -8.83 -8.62
N ASP A 233 12.79 -9.43 -9.75
CA ASP A 233 12.63 -8.84 -11.07
C ASP A 233 11.28 -9.17 -11.71
N LYS A 234 10.49 -10.04 -11.07
CA LYS A 234 9.17 -10.47 -11.52
C LYS A 234 8.09 -10.10 -10.50
N TYR A 235 7.46 -11.09 -9.87
CA TYR A 235 6.35 -10.85 -8.94
C TYR A 235 6.79 -10.07 -7.68
N ALA A 236 8.02 -10.28 -7.22
CA ALA A 236 8.59 -9.64 -6.04
C ALA A 236 7.73 -9.79 -4.77
N GLY A 237 7.15 -10.98 -4.56
CA GLY A 237 6.37 -11.30 -3.37
C GLY A 237 7.18 -11.10 -2.10
N PHE A 238 6.54 -10.59 -1.06
CA PHE A 238 7.22 -10.27 0.19
C PHE A 238 6.28 -10.41 1.37
N VAL A 239 6.74 -11.13 2.39
CA VAL A 239 6.09 -11.21 3.69
C VAL A 239 7.06 -10.74 4.77
N PRO A 240 6.65 -9.86 5.67
CA PRO A 240 7.52 -9.31 6.70
C PRO A 240 7.96 -10.38 7.70
N SER A 241 9.13 -10.17 8.31
CA SER A 241 9.60 -11.03 9.40
C SER A 241 8.76 -10.85 10.67
N GLU A 242 8.76 -11.84 11.53
CA GLU A 242 8.11 -11.80 12.84
C GLU A 242 8.58 -10.60 13.69
N ASN A 243 9.89 -10.38 13.75
CA ASN A 243 10.46 -9.24 14.47
C ASN A 243 9.94 -7.90 13.94
N TYR A 244 9.78 -7.78 12.62
CA TYR A 244 9.23 -6.57 12.03
C TYR A 244 7.75 -6.38 12.42
N LEU A 245 6.96 -7.45 12.39
CA LEU A 245 5.55 -7.41 12.81
C LEU A 245 5.42 -7.01 14.29
N THR A 246 6.27 -7.57 15.16
CA THR A 246 6.32 -7.22 16.59
C THR A 246 6.66 -5.73 16.79
N GLN A 247 7.70 -5.24 16.13
CA GLN A 247 8.08 -3.82 16.21
C GLN A 247 6.98 -2.89 15.75
N MET A 248 6.28 -3.24 14.67
CA MET A 248 5.19 -2.42 14.14
C MET A 248 3.95 -2.47 15.03
N MET A 249 3.67 -3.60 15.66
CA MET A 249 2.60 -3.75 16.65
C MET A 249 2.88 -2.86 17.87
N ASN A 250 4.07 -2.92 18.43
CA ASN A 250 4.44 -2.10 19.58
C ASN A 250 4.33 -0.60 19.27
N LYS A 251 4.83 -0.20 18.10
CA LYS A 251 4.71 1.18 17.62
C LYS A 251 3.24 1.63 17.47
N ALA A 252 2.36 0.76 17.00
CA ALA A 252 0.94 1.07 16.88
C ALA A 252 0.27 1.18 18.25
N ILE A 253 0.64 0.32 19.21
CA ILE A 253 0.15 0.39 20.59
C ILE A 253 0.58 1.70 21.25
N GLU A 254 1.86 2.08 21.16
CA GLU A 254 2.38 3.35 21.70
C GLU A 254 1.62 4.57 21.14
N HIS A 255 1.28 4.54 19.87
CA HIS A 255 0.51 5.60 19.24
C HIS A 255 -0.95 5.64 19.74
N ASP A 256 -1.58 4.48 19.84
CA ASP A 256 -2.96 4.36 20.35
C ASP A 256 -3.07 4.74 21.83
N GLU A 257 -2.07 4.40 22.66
CA GLU A 257 -1.99 4.80 24.06
C GLU A 257 -1.92 6.33 24.22
N HIS A 258 -1.11 6.97 23.37
CA HIS A 258 -1.00 8.43 23.39
C HIS A 258 -2.34 9.09 23.06
N ASP A 259 -3.02 8.62 22.02
CA ASP A 259 -4.34 9.14 21.63
C ASP A 259 -5.40 8.83 22.70
N ALA A 260 -5.40 7.64 23.30
CA ALA A 260 -6.28 7.24 24.38
C ALA A 260 -6.07 8.10 25.63
N ASN A 261 -4.81 8.34 26.02
CA ASN A 261 -4.46 9.19 27.17
C ASN A 261 -4.89 10.64 26.96
N GLN A 262 -4.73 11.19 25.73
CA GLN A 262 -5.22 12.52 25.40
C GLN A 262 -6.75 12.58 25.51
N HIS A 263 -7.46 11.57 25.00
CA HIS A 263 -8.92 11.52 25.11
C HIS A 263 -9.38 11.44 26.56
N THR A 264 -8.76 10.55 27.35
CA THR A 264 -9.10 10.37 28.77
C THR A 264 -8.83 11.63 29.59
N SER A 265 -7.76 12.36 29.29
CA SER A 265 -7.43 13.62 29.97
C SER A 265 -8.43 14.75 29.65
N CYS A 266 -9.18 14.63 28.56
CA CYS A 266 -10.23 15.58 28.19
C CYS A 266 -11.60 15.24 28.81
N LEU A 267 -11.74 14.04 29.44
CA LEU A 267 -12.98 13.66 30.12
C LEU A 267 -13.03 14.35 31.49
N ALA A 268 -14.22 14.86 31.84
CA ALA A 268 -14.44 15.47 33.16
C ALA A 268 -14.27 14.41 34.24
N PRO A 269 -13.55 14.72 35.37
CA PRO A 269 -13.30 13.78 36.45
C PRO A 269 -14.56 13.12 37.05
N ASP A 270 -15.69 13.81 36.97
CA ASP A 270 -16.99 13.37 37.54
C ASP A 270 -17.63 12.19 36.78
N GLN A 271 -17.05 11.75 35.64
CA GLN A 271 -17.53 10.63 34.85
C GLN A 271 -16.60 9.40 34.86
N LEU A 272 -15.57 9.40 35.70
CA LEU A 272 -14.72 8.23 35.89
C LEU A 272 -15.44 7.18 36.70
N ALA A 273 -16.10 6.23 36.03
CA ALA A 273 -16.47 4.96 36.64
C ALA A 273 -15.20 4.14 36.82
N ILE A 274 -14.73 3.98 38.04
CA ILE A 274 -13.66 3.05 38.39
C ILE A 274 -14.31 1.67 38.35
N ASP A 275 -14.05 0.93 37.27
CA ASP A 275 -14.37 -0.49 37.21
C ASP A 275 -13.36 -1.23 38.10
N ASP A 276 -13.78 -1.71 39.23
CA ASP A 276 -13.04 -2.54 40.18
C ASP A 276 -12.75 -3.96 39.62
N SER A 277 -12.36 -4.07 38.40
CA SER A 277 -11.86 -5.35 37.89
C SER A 277 -10.48 -5.63 38.47
N HIS A 278 -10.41 -6.63 39.37
CA HIS A 278 -9.20 -7.09 40.10
C HIS A 278 -7.97 -7.42 39.23
N LYS A 279 -8.02 -7.20 37.94
CA LYS A 279 -6.90 -7.44 37.00
C LYS A 279 -5.92 -6.27 36.85
N VAL A 280 -6.29 -5.07 37.28
CA VAL A 280 -5.41 -3.89 37.17
C VAL A 280 -4.47 -3.77 38.39
N SER A 281 -4.81 -4.33 39.54
CA SER A 281 -3.99 -4.25 40.77
C SER A 281 -2.69 -5.08 40.72
N HIS A 282 -2.58 -6.04 39.81
CA HIS A 282 -1.33 -6.85 39.69
C HIS A 282 -0.25 -6.22 38.79
N LEU A 283 -0.57 -5.17 38.06
CA LEU A 283 0.40 -4.50 37.18
C LEU A 283 1.06 -3.26 37.79
N LEU A 284 0.59 -2.84 39.01
CA LEU A 284 1.11 -1.65 39.68
C LEU A 284 1.96 -1.99 40.95
N LEU A 285 2.24 -3.25 41.22
CA LEU A 285 3.00 -3.71 42.40
C LEU A 285 4.20 -4.62 42.08
N SER A 286 4.86 -4.44 40.95
CA SER A 286 6.18 -5.00 40.71
C SER A 286 7.17 -3.86 40.51
N ASP A 287 7.79 -3.47 41.63
CA ASP A 287 9.03 -2.69 41.65
C ASP A 287 10.17 -3.40 40.90
#